data_e14a29d3f73ea8579a938c7442fb3280
#
_entry.id   e14a29d3f73ea8579a938c7442fb3280
#
_cell.length_a   1.000
_cell.length_b   1.000
_cell.length_c   1.000
_cell.angle_alpha   90.00
_cell.angle_beta   90.00
_cell.angle_gamma   90.00
#
_symmetry.space_group_name_H-M   'P 1'
#
loop_
_entity.id
_entity.type
_entity.pdbx_description
1 polymer ?
#
loop_
_entity_poly.entity_id
_entity_poly.type
_entity_poly.pdbx_seq_one_letter_code
_entity_poly.pdbx_strand_id
1 'polypeptide(L)'
;MDNELMLKVDNVYKKYKLGAINGKTLTADFQSIIAKILKREDPNSKIGSKTYGKNETFYALKGVSFELKKGETLGIIGGNGAGKSTLLKLISSVTSPTSGTIYLNGRVASLLEVGTGFHRELTGRENIYLNGAILGMTKEEIDRKIEDIIDFSEVRQFIDTPVKRYSSGMYVKLAFSVAAHLDSEIIIMDEVLAVGDVRFQEKCISKMRSLASEGRTILYVSHNMNTVRQLCDRCVVLDKGEKIFDGDTEQAISVYLGKNLTDFDTFVDFSQVSRPKGITKDITVLSFKLDGKQDNFFKNTEKLNFSIKWNCHKNLENFRFELALKNSNDNPIGFAFSNVIEKAEKGKTYTTHFSFDISNLQKEKYSARFGFSQTDSMGNNVYLDYIDRAFCFEIIKDGYNFKNKKSLYWGSVKLNDITLFTENS
;
A
#
# COMPACT_ATOMS: atom_id res chain seq x y z
N MET A 1 -4.08 23.58 26.37
CA MET A 1 -4.10 22.19 26.88
C MET A 1 -2.97 21.49 26.18
N ASP A 2 -1.91 21.13 26.91
CA ASP A 2 -0.81 20.35 26.37
C ASP A 2 -1.38 18.99 25.98
N ASN A 3 -1.40 18.70 24.68
CA ASN A 3 -1.76 17.38 24.20
C ASN A 3 -0.69 16.41 24.70
N GLU A 4 -1.07 15.54 25.63
CA GLU A 4 -0.18 14.57 26.25
C GLU A 4 0.51 13.72 25.17
N LEU A 5 1.85 13.71 25.19
CA LEU A 5 2.66 12.96 24.23
C LEU A 5 2.63 11.48 24.59
N MET A 6 2.21 10.61 23.65
CA MET A 6 2.08 9.18 23.87
C MET A 6 3.24 8.38 23.30
N LEU A 7 3.80 8.83 22.16
CA LEU A 7 4.99 8.22 21.56
C LEU A 7 5.89 9.32 21.00
N LYS A 8 7.18 9.24 21.31
CA LYS A 8 8.22 10.03 20.66
C LYS A 8 9.31 9.12 20.12
N VAL A 9 9.55 9.21 18.83
CA VAL A 9 10.69 8.61 18.14
C VAL A 9 11.69 9.74 17.89
N ASP A 10 12.90 9.65 18.43
CA ASP A 10 13.89 10.72 18.37
C ASP A 10 15.20 10.23 17.78
N ASN A 11 15.47 10.69 16.55
CA ASN A 11 16.70 10.44 15.79
C ASN A 11 17.11 8.96 15.75
N VAL A 12 16.16 8.07 15.45
CA VAL A 12 16.32 6.62 15.54
C VAL A 12 17.02 6.06 14.32
N TYR A 13 18.10 5.32 14.58
CA TYR A 13 18.83 4.53 13.58
C TYR A 13 18.70 3.04 13.88
N LYS A 14 18.59 2.22 12.86
CA LYS A 14 18.70 0.77 12.97
C LYS A 14 19.60 0.21 11.89
N LYS A 15 20.69 -0.43 12.32
CA LYS A 15 21.72 -1.02 11.47
C LYS A 15 21.71 -2.54 11.61
N TYR A 16 21.77 -3.25 10.50
CA TYR A 16 21.95 -4.69 10.44
C TYR A 16 23.28 -5.03 9.76
N LYS A 17 23.93 -6.10 10.23
CA LYS A 17 25.09 -6.68 9.56
C LYS A 17 24.62 -7.68 8.49
N LEU A 18 25.06 -7.51 7.25
CA LEU A 18 24.77 -8.44 6.16
C LEU A 18 25.65 -9.69 6.30
N GLY A 19 25.09 -10.86 6.07
CA GLY A 19 25.83 -12.13 6.18
C GLY A 19 26.01 -12.70 7.60
N ALA A 20 25.59 -12.01 8.66
CA ALA A 20 25.61 -12.56 10.01
C ALA A 20 24.28 -13.29 10.31
N ILE A 21 24.18 -14.55 9.94
CA ILE A 21 23.21 -15.44 10.56
C ILE A 21 23.86 -15.92 11.85
N ASN A 22 23.34 -15.48 13.00
CA ASN A 22 23.68 -16.04 14.31
C ASN A 22 23.08 -17.44 14.43
N GLY A 23 23.61 -18.38 13.68
CA GLY A 23 23.46 -19.82 13.89
C GLY A 23 24.76 -20.37 14.44
N LYS A 24 25.19 -19.89 15.60
CA LYS A 24 26.24 -20.54 16.36
C LYS A 24 25.68 -21.82 16.99
N THR A 25 25.42 -22.83 16.18
CA THR A 25 25.48 -24.19 16.66
C THR A 25 26.92 -24.64 16.45
N LEU A 26 27.58 -25.08 17.52
CA LEU A 26 28.93 -25.67 17.47
C LEU A 26 29.09 -26.71 16.35
N THR A 27 28.00 -27.39 15.99
CA THR A 27 27.91 -28.34 14.89
C THR A 27 28.05 -27.72 13.50
N ALA A 28 27.50 -26.53 13.25
CA ALA A 28 27.61 -25.84 11.96
C ALA A 28 29.03 -25.28 11.75
N ASP A 29 29.64 -24.72 12.82
CA ASP A 29 31.02 -24.25 12.75
C ASP A 29 32.01 -25.41 12.53
N PHE A 30 31.75 -26.58 13.11
CA PHE A 30 32.56 -27.79 12.91
C PHE A 30 32.42 -28.31 11.49
N GLN A 31 31.22 -28.33 10.90
CA GLN A 31 30.98 -28.74 9.53
C GLN A 31 31.66 -27.81 8.51
N SER A 32 31.62 -26.50 8.74
CA SER A 32 32.30 -25.52 7.90
C SER A 32 33.82 -25.63 7.95
N ILE A 33 34.39 -25.94 9.14
CA ILE A 33 35.83 -26.18 9.31
C ILE A 33 36.27 -27.48 8.58
N ILE A 34 35.51 -28.56 8.71
CA ILE A 34 35.78 -29.83 8.04
C ILE A 34 35.65 -29.66 6.53
N ALA A 35 34.65 -28.96 6.02
CA ALA A 35 34.48 -28.68 4.60
C ALA A 35 35.68 -27.89 4.02
N LYS A 36 36.19 -26.90 4.77
CA LYS A 36 37.39 -26.14 4.42
C LYS A 36 38.65 -27.00 4.35
N ILE A 37 38.86 -27.92 5.34
CA ILE A 37 40.02 -28.80 5.39
C ILE A 37 39.96 -29.81 4.25
N LEU A 38 38.77 -30.32 3.92
CA LEU A 38 38.55 -31.28 2.86
C LEU A 38 38.43 -30.70 1.45
N LYS A 39 38.55 -29.35 1.30
CA LYS A 39 38.33 -28.61 0.03
C LYS A 39 37.00 -28.96 -0.65
N ARG A 40 35.96 -29.26 0.13
CA ARG A 40 34.60 -29.49 -0.34
C ARG A 40 33.77 -28.22 -0.17
N GLU A 41 32.69 -28.08 -0.96
CA GLU A 41 31.74 -26.99 -0.78
C GLU A 41 31.15 -27.03 0.65
N ASP A 42 31.11 -25.88 1.30
CA ASP A 42 30.55 -25.71 2.65
C ASP A 42 29.03 -25.99 2.60
N PRO A 43 28.53 -27.06 3.27
CA PRO A 43 27.11 -27.38 3.27
C PRO A 43 26.23 -26.28 3.87
N ASN A 44 26.83 -25.32 4.59
CA ASN A 44 26.16 -24.14 5.14
C ASN A 44 26.26 -22.93 4.20
N SER A 45 26.90 -23.06 3.02
CA SER A 45 26.92 -22.02 2.00
C SER A 45 25.56 -21.94 1.30
N LYS A 46 24.96 -20.74 1.27
CA LYS A 46 23.68 -20.52 0.60
C LYS A 46 23.87 -20.53 -0.91
N ILE A 47 23.07 -21.33 -1.60
CA ILE A 47 22.92 -21.28 -3.06
C ILE A 47 22.35 -19.92 -3.44
N GLY A 48 23.09 -19.11 -4.23
CA GLY A 48 22.64 -17.84 -4.78
C GLY A 48 22.89 -16.58 -3.93
N SER A 49 23.70 -16.63 -2.87
CA SER A 49 24.12 -15.43 -2.14
C SER A 49 25.26 -14.70 -2.85
N LYS A 50 25.07 -13.42 -3.19
CA LYS A 50 26.21 -12.52 -3.42
C LYS A 50 27.13 -12.62 -2.20
N THR A 51 28.43 -12.80 -2.43
CA THR A 51 29.44 -12.75 -1.37
C THR A 51 29.49 -11.33 -0.84
N TYR A 52 28.82 -11.09 0.29
CA TYR A 52 28.95 -9.82 1.01
C TYR A 52 30.29 -9.82 1.76
N GLY A 53 31.02 -8.69 1.71
CA GLY A 53 32.25 -8.52 2.50
C GLY A 53 31.97 -8.68 3.99
N LYS A 54 32.94 -9.15 4.76
CA LYS A 54 32.84 -9.45 6.21
C LYS A 54 32.29 -8.31 7.10
N ASN A 55 32.13 -7.09 6.56
CA ASN A 55 31.70 -5.87 7.27
C ASN A 55 30.59 -5.09 6.55
N GLU A 56 29.91 -5.65 5.56
CA GLU A 56 28.80 -4.94 4.92
C GLU A 56 27.64 -4.77 5.90
N THR A 57 27.21 -3.52 6.04
CA THR A 57 26.14 -3.14 6.94
C THR A 57 25.05 -2.41 6.16
N PHE A 58 23.82 -2.68 6.55
CA PHE A 58 22.64 -2.05 5.98
C PHE A 58 21.90 -1.25 7.05
N TYR A 59 21.59 0.00 6.75
CA TYR A 59 20.74 0.82 7.61
C TYR A 59 19.28 0.66 7.18
N ALA A 60 18.49 0.04 8.05
CA ALA A 60 17.05 -0.08 7.84
C ALA A 60 16.30 1.20 8.25
N LEU A 61 16.86 1.97 9.18
CA LEU A 61 16.39 3.30 9.58
C LEU A 61 17.58 4.24 9.73
N LYS A 62 17.39 5.52 9.35
CA LYS A 62 18.42 6.54 9.26
C LYS A 62 17.91 7.87 9.84
N GLY A 63 17.92 8.01 11.16
CA GLY A 63 17.57 9.25 11.84
C GLY A 63 16.09 9.59 11.79
N VAL A 64 15.22 8.60 11.91
CA VAL A 64 13.76 8.81 11.91
C VAL A 64 13.32 9.50 13.19
N SER A 65 12.54 10.58 13.06
CA SER A 65 11.96 11.33 14.20
C SER A 65 10.52 11.73 13.90
N PHE A 66 9.62 11.43 14.84
CA PHE A 66 8.22 11.90 14.84
C PHE A 66 7.61 11.73 16.23
N GLU A 67 6.45 12.36 16.43
CA GLU A 67 5.70 12.31 17.68
C GLU A 67 4.26 11.86 17.41
N LEU A 68 3.64 11.23 18.39
CA LEU A 68 2.24 10.80 18.35
C LEU A 68 1.55 11.27 19.64
N LYS A 69 0.50 12.05 19.48
CA LYS A 69 -0.25 12.66 20.57
C LYS A 69 -1.43 11.79 21.00
N LYS A 70 -1.91 12.00 22.21
CA LYS A 70 -3.08 11.30 22.76
C LYS A 70 -4.31 11.49 21.88
N GLY A 71 -4.97 10.38 21.56
CA GLY A 71 -6.16 10.37 20.71
C GLY A 71 -5.90 10.60 19.23
N GLU A 72 -4.63 10.70 18.82
CA GLU A 72 -4.25 10.85 17.41
C GLU A 72 -4.18 9.48 16.72
N THR A 73 -4.63 9.42 15.47
CA THR A 73 -4.42 8.27 14.58
C THR A 73 -3.38 8.63 13.51
N LEU A 74 -2.16 8.11 13.69
CA LEU A 74 -1.02 8.34 12.80
C LEU A 74 -0.81 7.18 11.85
N GLY A 75 -0.78 7.45 10.55
CA GLY A 75 -0.40 6.50 9.52
C GLY A 75 1.10 6.48 9.27
N ILE A 76 1.71 5.28 9.09
CA ILE A 76 3.07 5.14 8.55
C ILE A 76 2.96 4.47 7.19
N ILE A 77 3.32 5.20 6.13
CA ILE A 77 3.25 4.71 4.76
C ILE A 77 4.64 4.68 4.11
N GLY A 78 4.81 3.85 3.10
CA GLY A 78 6.08 3.70 2.40
C GLY A 78 6.16 2.40 1.61
N GLY A 79 7.08 2.31 0.66
CA GLY A 79 7.29 1.13 -0.17
C GLY A 79 7.84 -0.09 0.59
N ASN A 80 7.96 -1.21 -0.12
CA ASN A 80 8.65 -2.38 0.41
C ASN A 80 10.13 -2.05 0.67
N GLY A 81 10.62 -2.39 1.86
CA GLY A 81 11.98 -2.03 2.27
C GLY A 81 12.16 -0.60 2.79
N ALA A 82 11.11 0.21 2.89
CA ALA A 82 11.20 1.59 3.41
C ALA A 82 11.54 1.67 4.91
N GLY A 83 11.47 0.56 5.66
CA GLY A 83 11.80 0.51 7.09
C GLY A 83 10.59 0.38 8.02
N LYS A 84 9.35 0.33 7.50
CA LYS A 84 8.12 0.28 8.29
C LYS A 84 8.09 -0.83 9.35
N SER A 85 8.27 -2.09 8.96
CA SER A 85 8.26 -3.23 9.88
C SER A 85 9.42 -3.20 10.87
N THR A 86 10.56 -2.59 10.50
CA THR A 86 11.68 -2.36 11.42
C THR A 86 11.30 -1.34 12.48
N LEU A 87 10.69 -0.24 12.07
CA LEU A 87 10.22 0.81 12.99
C LEU A 87 9.19 0.26 13.98
N LEU A 88 8.22 -0.53 13.49
CA LEU A 88 7.23 -1.19 14.36
C LEU A 88 7.87 -2.10 15.40
N LYS A 89 8.84 -2.94 15.01
CA LYS A 89 9.57 -3.82 15.93
C LYS A 89 10.33 -3.04 17.00
N LEU A 90 10.82 -1.85 16.68
CA LEU A 90 11.49 -0.97 17.65
C LEU A 90 10.48 -0.37 18.62
N ILE A 91 9.35 0.16 18.13
CA ILE A 91 8.31 0.76 18.97
C ILE A 91 7.65 -0.30 19.87
N SER A 92 7.44 -1.52 19.37
CA SER A 92 6.92 -2.65 20.15
C SER A 92 7.98 -3.32 21.05
N SER A 93 9.18 -2.74 21.17
CA SER A 93 10.27 -3.24 22.02
C SER A 93 10.75 -4.67 21.69
N VAL A 94 10.42 -5.20 20.51
CA VAL A 94 10.91 -6.51 20.02
C VAL A 94 12.41 -6.47 19.72
N THR A 95 12.92 -5.29 19.34
CA THR A 95 14.36 -5.06 19.15
C THR A 95 14.72 -3.64 19.57
N SER A 96 15.98 -3.40 19.90
CA SER A 96 16.47 -2.07 20.30
C SER A 96 17.02 -1.27 19.13
N PRO A 97 16.94 0.06 19.14
CA PRO A 97 17.59 0.91 18.16
C PRO A 97 19.13 0.79 18.25
N THR A 98 19.81 1.09 17.13
CA THR A 98 21.28 1.18 17.12
C THR A 98 21.75 2.49 17.77
N SER A 99 21.01 3.57 17.52
CA SER A 99 21.15 4.88 18.19
C SER A 99 19.83 5.63 18.12
N GLY A 100 19.70 6.69 18.90
CA GLY A 100 18.46 7.41 19.11
C GLY A 100 17.61 6.80 20.23
N THR A 101 16.47 7.41 20.53
CA THR A 101 15.60 7.03 21.64
C THR A 101 14.14 6.94 21.20
N ILE A 102 13.39 6.05 21.87
CA ILE A 102 11.95 5.90 21.71
C ILE A 102 11.34 6.01 23.11
N TYR A 103 10.44 6.97 23.27
CA TYR A 103 9.68 7.19 24.50
C TYR A 103 8.24 6.75 24.27
N LEU A 104 7.71 5.98 25.21
CA LEU A 104 6.34 5.49 25.21
C LEU A 104 5.70 5.90 26.55
N ASN A 105 4.51 6.46 26.50
CA ASN A 105 3.71 6.84 27.65
C ASN A 105 2.38 6.10 27.62
N GLY A 106 2.27 5.03 28.42
CA GLY A 106 1.10 4.17 28.50
C GLY A 106 1.33 2.75 27.99
N ARG A 107 0.29 1.93 28.12
CA ARG A 107 0.28 0.52 27.72
C ARG A 107 0.11 0.39 26.21
N VAL A 108 1.00 -0.37 25.60
CA VAL A 108 1.01 -0.61 24.15
C VAL A 108 0.38 -1.95 23.83
N ALA A 109 -0.63 -1.98 22.98
CA ALA A 109 -1.12 -3.19 22.33
C ALA A 109 -0.56 -3.26 20.91
N SER A 110 0.24 -4.28 20.64
CA SER A 110 0.79 -4.51 19.30
C SER A 110 0.04 -5.64 18.59
N LEU A 111 -0.58 -5.31 17.47
CA LEU A 111 -1.27 -6.25 16.59
C LEU A 111 -0.31 -6.85 15.53
N LEU A 112 1.00 -6.73 15.72
CA LEU A 112 2.02 -7.23 14.77
C LEU A 112 2.04 -8.75 14.65
N GLU A 113 1.73 -9.42 15.73
CA GLU A 113 1.84 -10.87 15.87
C GLU A 113 0.51 -11.47 16.30
N VAL A 114 -0.56 -11.18 15.53
CA VAL A 114 -1.91 -11.72 15.80
C VAL A 114 -1.86 -13.25 15.82
N GLY A 115 -2.27 -13.82 16.96
CA GLY A 115 -2.27 -15.26 17.19
C GLY A 115 -0.97 -15.83 17.75
N THR A 116 0.06 -15.02 17.98
CA THR A 116 1.25 -15.46 18.73
C THR A 116 0.82 -15.87 20.15
N GLY A 117 1.21 -17.08 20.56
CA GLY A 117 0.83 -17.65 21.84
C GLY A 117 -0.42 -18.51 21.84
N PHE A 118 -1.12 -18.63 20.70
CA PHE A 118 -2.21 -19.62 20.61
C PHE A 118 -1.63 -21.05 20.67
N HIS A 119 -2.21 -21.87 21.52
CA HIS A 119 -1.87 -23.28 21.61
C HIS A 119 -2.86 -24.14 20.83
N ARG A 120 -2.34 -24.94 19.91
CA ARG A 120 -3.16 -25.69 18.92
C ARG A 120 -4.11 -26.72 19.54
N GLU A 121 -3.74 -27.29 20.68
CA GLU A 121 -4.54 -28.31 21.36
C GLU A 121 -5.65 -27.72 22.24
N LEU A 122 -5.54 -26.43 22.61
CA LEU A 122 -6.54 -25.72 23.37
C LEU A 122 -7.72 -25.30 22.51
N THR A 123 -8.89 -25.19 23.13
CA THR A 123 -10.12 -24.64 22.53
C THR A 123 -9.96 -23.15 22.21
N GLY A 124 -10.87 -22.59 21.41
CA GLY A 124 -10.92 -21.16 21.16
C GLY A 124 -11.06 -20.35 22.45
N ARG A 125 -11.94 -20.81 23.36
CA ARG A 125 -12.17 -20.18 24.65
C ARG A 125 -10.89 -20.16 25.53
N GLU A 126 -10.23 -21.28 25.66
CA GLU A 126 -8.96 -21.38 26.42
C GLU A 126 -7.86 -20.52 25.78
N ASN A 127 -7.81 -20.43 24.46
CA ASN A 127 -6.88 -19.56 23.77
C ASN A 127 -7.18 -18.06 23.98
N ILE A 128 -8.45 -17.66 24.18
CA ILE A 128 -8.77 -16.27 24.58
C ILE A 128 -8.10 -15.96 25.92
N TYR A 129 -8.20 -16.85 26.92
CA TYR A 129 -7.54 -16.63 28.21
C TYR A 129 -6.03 -16.64 28.10
N LEU A 130 -5.46 -17.60 27.39
CA LEU A 130 -4.01 -17.71 27.20
C LEU A 130 -3.44 -16.47 26.49
N ASN A 131 -4.03 -16.11 25.35
CA ASN A 131 -3.56 -14.98 24.56
C ASN A 131 -3.83 -13.63 25.25
N GLY A 132 -5.01 -13.48 25.88
CA GLY A 132 -5.32 -12.30 26.70
C GLY A 132 -4.28 -12.08 27.81
N ALA A 133 -3.91 -13.15 28.55
CA ALA A 133 -2.88 -13.09 29.57
C ALA A 133 -1.48 -12.73 29.01
N ILE A 134 -1.09 -13.30 27.85
CA ILE A 134 0.17 -12.97 27.16
C ILE A 134 0.18 -11.48 26.75
N LEU A 135 -0.95 -10.96 26.29
CA LEU A 135 -1.12 -9.55 25.92
C LEU A 135 -1.31 -8.65 27.15
N GLY A 136 -1.30 -9.23 28.37
CA GLY A 136 -1.29 -8.53 29.63
C GLY A 136 -2.68 -8.19 30.19
N MET A 137 -3.75 -8.85 29.75
CA MET A 137 -5.05 -8.77 30.42
C MET A 137 -5.05 -9.54 31.73
N THR A 138 -5.71 -9.02 32.75
CA THR A 138 -6.02 -9.80 33.94
C THR A 138 -7.17 -10.80 33.65
N LYS A 139 -7.29 -11.79 34.51
CA LYS A 139 -8.39 -12.77 34.36
C LYS A 139 -9.77 -12.08 34.42
N GLU A 140 -9.91 -11.13 35.32
CA GLU A 140 -11.15 -10.36 35.53
C GLU A 140 -11.46 -9.49 34.30
N GLU A 141 -10.44 -8.95 33.61
CA GLU A 141 -10.63 -8.23 32.33
C GLU A 141 -11.12 -9.17 31.24
N ILE A 142 -10.55 -10.38 31.15
CA ILE A 142 -10.96 -11.37 30.17
C ILE A 142 -12.40 -11.83 30.46
N ASP A 143 -12.70 -12.17 31.71
CA ASP A 143 -14.05 -12.62 32.13
C ASP A 143 -15.15 -11.60 31.78
N ARG A 144 -14.86 -10.31 31.87
CA ARG A 144 -15.79 -9.23 31.48
C ARG A 144 -15.99 -9.10 29.98
N LYS A 145 -14.97 -9.43 29.16
CA LYS A 145 -14.94 -9.16 27.74
C LYS A 145 -15.10 -10.41 26.86
N ILE A 146 -15.08 -11.59 27.46
CA ILE A 146 -15.01 -12.85 26.72
C ILE A 146 -16.17 -13.02 25.74
N GLU A 147 -17.38 -12.66 26.13
CA GLU A 147 -18.54 -12.78 25.26
C GLU A 147 -18.47 -11.81 24.08
N ASP A 148 -18.02 -10.57 24.30
CA ASP A 148 -17.81 -9.58 23.23
C ASP A 148 -16.71 -10.03 22.25
N ILE A 149 -15.62 -10.62 22.78
CA ILE A 149 -14.54 -11.19 21.97
C ILE A 149 -15.06 -12.34 21.09
N ILE A 150 -15.85 -13.25 21.67
CA ILE A 150 -16.44 -14.38 20.95
C ILE A 150 -17.37 -13.89 19.85
N ASP A 151 -18.27 -12.95 20.15
CA ASP A 151 -19.22 -12.40 19.17
C ASP A 151 -18.53 -11.61 18.07
N PHE A 152 -17.50 -10.86 18.42
CA PHE A 152 -16.72 -10.15 17.42
C PHE A 152 -16.01 -11.10 16.46
N SER A 153 -15.49 -12.22 16.95
CA SER A 153 -14.73 -13.20 16.17
C SER A 153 -15.56 -14.00 15.16
N GLU A 154 -16.89 -14.05 15.32
CA GLU A 154 -17.82 -14.84 14.48
C GLU A 154 -17.57 -16.36 14.54
N VAL A 155 -16.84 -16.87 15.56
CA VAL A 155 -16.55 -18.31 15.71
C VAL A 155 -17.29 -18.95 16.88
N ARG A 156 -18.36 -18.32 17.37
CA ARG A 156 -19.14 -18.74 18.56
C ARG A 156 -19.49 -20.23 18.54
N GLN A 157 -19.97 -20.76 17.42
CA GLN A 157 -20.36 -22.17 17.31
C GLN A 157 -19.17 -23.17 17.43
N PHE A 158 -17.93 -22.69 17.28
CA PHE A 158 -16.72 -23.51 17.34
C PHE A 158 -15.85 -23.17 18.55
N ILE A 159 -16.31 -22.28 19.45
CA ILE A 159 -15.47 -21.70 20.49
C ILE A 159 -14.89 -22.76 21.46
N ASP A 160 -15.63 -23.83 21.70
CA ASP A 160 -15.19 -24.93 22.58
C ASP A 160 -14.54 -26.09 21.79
N THR A 161 -14.17 -25.84 20.52
CA THR A 161 -13.40 -26.77 19.68
C THR A 161 -11.92 -26.39 19.69
N PRO A 162 -10.98 -27.37 19.74
CA PRO A 162 -9.55 -27.10 19.64
C PRO A 162 -9.17 -26.33 18.35
N VAL A 163 -8.34 -25.29 18.49
CA VAL A 163 -8.02 -24.38 17.36
C VAL A 163 -7.22 -25.05 16.25
N LYS A 164 -6.65 -26.23 16.45
CA LYS A 164 -6.07 -27.07 15.38
C LYS A 164 -7.08 -27.46 14.30
N ARG A 165 -8.38 -27.41 14.59
CA ARG A 165 -9.48 -27.69 13.67
C ARG A 165 -10.03 -26.44 13.00
N TYR A 166 -9.54 -25.26 13.36
CA TYR A 166 -9.98 -24.00 12.76
C TYR A 166 -9.40 -23.84 11.36
N SER A 167 -10.15 -23.19 10.48
CA SER A 167 -9.59 -22.66 9.26
C SER A 167 -8.62 -21.52 9.60
N SER A 168 -7.71 -21.16 8.68
CA SER A 168 -6.81 -20.02 8.86
C SER A 168 -7.57 -18.72 9.13
N GLY A 169 -8.73 -18.53 8.47
CA GLY A 169 -9.59 -17.37 8.68
C GLY A 169 -10.19 -17.33 10.09
N MET A 170 -10.74 -18.45 10.59
CA MET A 170 -11.27 -18.53 11.96
C MET A 170 -10.19 -18.25 13.01
N TYR A 171 -9.01 -18.83 12.82
CA TYR A 171 -7.87 -18.63 13.71
C TYR A 171 -7.51 -17.14 13.85
N VAL A 172 -7.38 -16.45 12.72
CA VAL A 172 -6.99 -15.05 12.74
C VAL A 172 -8.12 -14.13 13.19
N LYS A 173 -9.39 -14.44 12.85
CA LYS A 173 -10.57 -13.74 13.37
C LYS A 173 -10.58 -13.75 14.90
N LEU A 174 -10.38 -14.91 15.52
CA LEU A 174 -10.35 -15.03 16.97
C LEU A 174 -9.17 -14.27 17.59
N ALA A 175 -7.98 -14.43 17.05
CA ALA A 175 -6.79 -13.78 17.56
C ALA A 175 -6.86 -12.25 17.47
N PHE A 176 -7.36 -11.72 16.34
CA PHE A 176 -7.63 -10.29 16.20
C PHE A 176 -8.68 -9.79 17.19
N SER A 177 -9.71 -10.58 17.43
CA SER A 177 -10.80 -10.22 18.39
C SER A 177 -10.26 -10.03 19.80
N VAL A 178 -9.36 -10.89 20.27
CA VAL A 178 -8.71 -10.72 21.58
C VAL A 178 -7.95 -9.40 21.61
N ALA A 179 -7.10 -9.16 20.61
CA ALA A 179 -6.25 -7.99 20.55
C ALA A 179 -7.06 -6.67 20.43
N ALA A 180 -8.17 -6.67 19.68
CA ALA A 180 -9.05 -5.50 19.51
C ALA A 180 -9.87 -5.14 20.77
N HIS A 181 -9.87 -6.00 21.79
CA HIS A 181 -10.55 -5.77 23.07
C HIS A 181 -9.59 -5.50 24.24
N LEU A 182 -8.29 -5.29 23.95
CA LEU A 182 -7.32 -4.86 24.97
C LEU A 182 -7.61 -3.44 25.46
N ASP A 183 -7.44 -3.22 26.77
CA ASP A 183 -7.43 -1.88 27.36
C ASP A 183 -6.02 -1.31 27.29
N SER A 184 -5.70 -0.68 26.17
CA SER A 184 -4.42 -0.03 25.92
C SER A 184 -4.61 1.42 25.51
N GLU A 185 -3.70 2.28 25.92
CA GLU A 185 -3.69 3.69 25.52
C GLU A 185 -3.15 3.85 24.11
N ILE A 186 -2.23 2.97 23.68
CA ILE A 186 -1.60 2.99 22.35
C ILE A 186 -1.87 1.64 21.66
N ILE A 187 -2.41 1.71 20.46
CA ILE A 187 -2.65 0.54 19.60
C ILE A 187 -1.73 0.65 18.38
N ILE A 188 -0.90 -0.37 18.18
CA ILE A 188 -0.02 -0.48 17.00
C ILE A 188 -0.58 -1.55 16.06
N MET A 189 -0.83 -1.16 14.81
CA MET A 189 -1.39 -2.06 13.79
C MET A 189 -0.50 -2.09 12.55
N ASP A 190 -0.27 -3.28 12.04
CA ASP A 190 0.30 -3.50 10.70
C ASP A 190 -0.80 -3.91 9.73
N GLU A 191 -0.48 -4.18 8.50
CA GLU A 191 -1.34 -4.64 7.40
C GLU A 191 -2.32 -5.80 7.75
N VAL A 192 -2.25 -6.30 8.98
CA VAL A 192 -3.08 -7.40 9.53
C VAL A 192 -4.59 -7.12 9.46
N LEU A 193 -5.03 -5.86 9.21
CA LEU A 193 -6.45 -5.57 8.95
C LEU A 193 -6.97 -6.20 7.63
N ALA A 194 -6.10 -6.69 6.76
CA ALA A 194 -6.46 -7.39 5.53
C ALA A 194 -6.81 -8.88 5.76
N VAL A 195 -7.02 -9.29 7.01
CA VAL A 195 -7.29 -10.67 7.39
C VAL A 195 -8.78 -11.00 7.38
N GLY A 196 -9.09 -12.22 6.95
CA GLY A 196 -10.46 -12.70 6.84
C GLY A 196 -11.13 -12.28 5.53
N ASP A 197 -12.45 -12.37 5.50
CA ASP A 197 -13.25 -11.90 4.37
C ASP A 197 -13.48 -10.38 4.43
N VAL A 198 -13.96 -9.80 3.32
CA VAL A 198 -14.20 -8.35 3.20
C VAL A 198 -15.12 -7.81 4.31
N ARG A 199 -16.14 -8.59 4.70
CA ARG A 199 -17.08 -8.19 5.76
C ARG A 199 -16.39 -8.09 7.12
N PHE A 200 -15.52 -9.02 7.43
CA PHE A 200 -14.75 -8.98 8.69
C PHE A 200 -13.73 -7.85 8.69
N GLN A 201 -13.11 -7.56 7.54
CA GLN A 201 -12.20 -6.40 7.40
C GLN A 201 -12.93 -5.08 7.67
N GLU A 202 -14.14 -4.88 7.14
CA GLU A 202 -14.96 -3.70 7.42
C GLU A 202 -15.32 -3.59 8.91
N LYS A 203 -15.61 -4.72 9.56
CA LYS A 203 -15.89 -4.81 11.01
C LYS A 203 -14.65 -4.41 11.83
N CYS A 204 -13.45 -4.84 11.42
CA CYS A 204 -12.19 -4.44 12.06
C CYS A 204 -11.94 -2.94 11.93
N ILE A 205 -12.11 -2.36 10.73
CA ILE A 205 -11.96 -0.93 10.49
C ILE A 205 -12.95 -0.12 11.34
N SER A 206 -14.21 -0.56 11.40
CA SER A 206 -15.25 0.09 12.21
C SER A 206 -14.90 0.06 13.71
N LYS A 207 -14.37 -1.05 14.22
CA LYS A 207 -13.91 -1.18 15.60
C LYS A 207 -12.76 -0.21 15.89
N MET A 208 -11.80 -0.10 14.97
CA MET A 208 -10.66 0.81 15.14
C MET A 208 -11.12 2.28 15.15
N ARG A 209 -12.08 2.65 14.32
CA ARG A 209 -12.70 3.99 14.35
C ARG A 209 -13.40 4.27 15.67
N SER A 210 -14.13 3.29 16.21
CA SER A 210 -14.75 3.43 17.55
C SER A 210 -13.70 3.67 18.61
N LEU A 211 -12.61 2.90 18.63
CA LEU A 211 -11.51 3.07 19.60
C LEU A 211 -10.83 4.44 19.46
N ALA A 212 -10.62 4.93 18.22
CA ALA A 212 -10.09 6.26 17.98
C ALA A 212 -11.04 7.36 18.52
N SER A 213 -12.37 7.22 18.29
CA SER A 213 -13.36 8.15 18.79
C SER A 213 -13.49 8.13 20.32
N GLU A 214 -13.13 7.05 20.98
CA GLU A 214 -13.02 6.89 22.44
C GLU A 214 -11.74 7.52 23.03
N GLY A 215 -10.88 8.12 22.16
CA GLY A 215 -9.64 8.78 22.56
C GLY A 215 -8.42 7.88 22.67
N ARG A 216 -8.48 6.65 22.12
CA ARG A 216 -7.31 5.77 22.00
C ARG A 216 -6.35 6.31 20.96
N THR A 217 -5.08 6.16 21.20
CA THR A 217 -4.01 6.58 20.28
C THR A 217 -3.64 5.42 19.36
N ILE A 218 -3.64 5.64 18.04
CA ILE A 218 -3.46 4.57 17.07
C ILE A 218 -2.28 4.88 16.17
N LEU A 219 -1.35 3.91 16.05
CA LEU A 219 -0.28 3.90 15.05
C LEU A 219 -0.61 2.83 14.00
N TYR A 220 -0.96 3.26 12.80
CA TYR A 220 -1.35 2.37 11.72
C TYR A 220 -0.32 2.32 10.61
N VAL A 221 0.17 1.13 10.27
CA VAL A 221 1.14 0.93 9.20
C VAL A 221 0.50 0.15 8.06
N SER A 222 0.49 0.72 6.87
CA SER A 222 -0.11 0.06 5.71
C SER A 222 0.47 0.55 4.39
N HIS A 223 0.30 -0.27 3.36
CA HIS A 223 0.45 0.12 1.97
C HIS A 223 -0.92 0.32 1.26
N ASN A 224 -2.03 0.05 1.95
CA ASN A 224 -3.38 0.27 1.42
C ASN A 224 -3.85 1.71 1.72
N MET A 225 -3.75 2.58 0.73
CA MET A 225 -4.09 3.99 0.87
C MET A 225 -5.57 4.24 1.17
N ASN A 226 -6.47 3.33 0.77
CA ASN A 226 -7.88 3.46 1.10
C ASN A 226 -8.13 3.31 2.60
N THR A 227 -7.50 2.32 3.24
CA THR A 227 -7.61 2.13 4.69
C THR A 227 -6.92 3.26 5.46
N VAL A 228 -5.77 3.74 4.96
CA VAL A 228 -5.05 4.89 5.53
C VAL A 228 -5.94 6.13 5.55
N ARG A 229 -6.60 6.49 4.43
CA ARG A 229 -7.57 7.59 4.35
C ARG A 229 -8.74 7.46 5.32
N GLN A 230 -9.15 6.24 5.55
CA GLN A 230 -10.30 5.96 6.40
C GLN A 230 -10.01 6.07 7.89
N LEU A 231 -8.78 5.82 8.30
CA LEU A 231 -8.39 5.72 9.69
C LEU A 231 -7.51 6.87 10.18
N CYS A 232 -6.67 7.45 9.31
CA CYS A 232 -5.62 8.36 9.72
C CYS A 232 -5.92 9.81 9.30
N ASP A 233 -5.67 10.75 10.21
CA ASP A 233 -5.75 12.19 9.93
C ASP A 233 -4.39 12.74 9.50
N ARG A 234 -3.30 12.11 9.96
CA ARG A 234 -1.92 12.47 9.69
C ARG A 234 -1.10 11.24 9.34
N CYS A 235 -0.12 11.41 8.44
CA CYS A 235 0.77 10.33 8.04
C CYS A 235 2.23 10.76 7.99
N VAL A 236 3.09 9.80 8.33
CA VAL A 236 4.54 9.83 8.09
C VAL A 236 4.87 8.97 6.89
N VAL A 237 5.61 9.51 5.93
CA VAL A 237 6.09 8.77 4.76
C VAL A 237 7.54 8.38 4.97
N LEU A 238 7.82 7.07 4.85
CA LEU A 238 9.16 6.52 4.89
C LEU A 238 9.62 6.10 3.51
N ASP A 239 10.85 6.46 3.15
CA ASP A 239 11.55 5.93 1.99
C ASP A 239 13.01 5.59 2.34
N LYS A 240 13.45 4.38 1.96
CA LYS A 240 14.83 3.88 2.17
C LYS A 240 15.39 4.11 3.58
N GLY A 241 14.51 4.03 4.58
CA GLY A 241 14.84 4.18 6.01
C GLY A 241 14.82 5.63 6.52
N GLU A 242 14.44 6.58 5.73
CA GLU A 242 14.36 8.01 6.07
C GLU A 242 12.91 8.48 6.11
N LYS A 243 12.60 9.47 6.96
CA LYS A 243 11.33 10.17 6.95
C LYS A 243 11.38 11.27 5.88
N ILE A 244 10.58 11.15 4.82
CA ILE A 244 10.56 12.13 3.72
C ILE A 244 9.39 13.10 3.85
N PHE A 245 8.34 12.76 4.61
CA PHE A 245 7.19 13.64 4.85
C PHE A 245 6.54 13.33 6.20
N ASP A 246 5.89 14.33 6.78
CA ASP A 246 5.12 14.23 8.03
C ASP A 246 4.04 15.31 8.01
N GLY A 247 2.77 14.94 7.91
CA GLY A 247 1.65 15.89 7.79
C GLY A 247 0.33 15.24 7.39
N ASP A 248 -0.57 16.03 6.82
CA ASP A 248 -1.90 15.62 6.38
C ASP A 248 -1.89 14.36 5.52
N THR A 249 -2.89 13.49 5.72
CA THR A 249 -2.97 12.18 5.07
C THR A 249 -2.99 12.26 3.54
N GLU A 250 -3.73 13.20 2.94
CA GLU A 250 -3.79 13.30 1.47
C GLU A 250 -2.47 13.80 0.88
N GLN A 251 -1.80 14.72 1.56
CA GLN A 251 -0.48 15.19 1.16
C GLN A 251 0.56 14.06 1.28
N ALA A 252 0.53 13.31 2.37
CA ALA A 252 1.41 12.17 2.58
C ALA A 252 1.23 11.10 1.50
N ILE A 253 -0.01 10.76 1.16
CA ILE A 253 -0.32 9.82 0.08
C ILE A 253 0.18 10.36 -1.26
N SER A 254 0.03 11.66 -1.52
CA SER A 254 0.57 12.29 -2.73
C SER A 254 2.08 12.18 -2.83
N VAL A 255 2.79 12.43 -1.75
CA VAL A 255 4.27 12.26 -1.67
C VAL A 255 4.66 10.80 -1.88
N TYR A 256 3.98 9.87 -1.20
CA TYR A 256 4.24 8.43 -1.32
C TYR A 256 4.04 7.90 -2.75
N LEU A 257 2.99 8.35 -3.42
CA LEU A 257 2.71 7.97 -4.79
C LEU A 257 3.65 8.64 -5.81
N GLY A 258 4.62 9.45 -5.36
CA GLY A 258 5.48 10.24 -6.24
C GLY A 258 4.72 11.33 -6.99
N LYS A 259 3.55 11.68 -6.49
CA LYS A 259 2.74 12.78 -7.01
C LYS A 259 3.18 14.05 -6.29
N ASN A 260 4.26 14.68 -6.75
CA ASN A 260 4.50 16.07 -6.36
C ASN A 260 3.25 16.86 -6.78
N LEU A 261 2.67 17.59 -5.85
CA LEU A 261 1.51 18.47 -6.12
C LEU A 261 1.82 19.55 -7.18
N THR A 262 3.05 19.63 -7.62
CA THR A 262 3.58 20.54 -8.63
C THR A 262 3.78 19.92 -10.02
N ASP A 263 3.66 18.58 -10.18
CA ASP A 263 3.84 17.91 -11.47
C ASP A 263 2.56 17.97 -12.34
N PHE A 264 1.98 19.16 -12.43
CA PHE A 264 0.98 19.50 -13.43
C PHE A 264 1.65 20.07 -14.67
N ASP A 265 2.65 19.35 -15.20
CA ASP A 265 3.30 19.75 -16.43
C ASP A 265 2.37 19.46 -17.62
N THR A 266 2.10 20.51 -18.37
CA THR A 266 1.38 20.39 -19.67
C THR A 266 2.27 19.82 -20.77
N PHE A 267 3.56 19.65 -20.49
CA PHE A 267 4.55 18.99 -21.33
C PHE A 267 5.42 18.05 -20.48
N VAL A 268 5.57 16.81 -20.93
CA VAL A 268 6.42 15.80 -20.26
C VAL A 268 7.37 15.18 -21.30
N ASP A 269 8.67 15.18 -20.99
CA ASP A 269 9.70 14.51 -21.79
C ASP A 269 9.95 13.09 -21.21
N PHE A 270 9.86 12.09 -22.05
CA PHE A 270 10.04 10.69 -21.70
C PHE A 270 11.36 10.09 -22.21
N SER A 271 12.27 10.89 -22.75
CA SER A 271 13.54 10.42 -23.33
C SER A 271 14.39 9.65 -22.31
N GLN A 272 14.33 10.01 -21.02
CA GLN A 272 15.07 9.39 -19.93
C GLN A 272 14.24 8.42 -19.05
N VAL A 273 12.96 8.22 -19.36
CA VAL A 273 12.11 7.37 -18.55
C VAL A 273 12.39 5.91 -18.83
N SER A 274 12.64 5.13 -17.76
CA SER A 274 12.84 3.68 -17.87
C SER A 274 11.56 2.98 -18.32
N ARG A 275 11.69 2.06 -19.24
CA ARG A 275 10.57 1.27 -19.77
C ARG A 275 10.42 -0.07 -19.04
N PRO A 276 9.20 -0.55 -18.85
CA PRO A 276 8.95 -1.86 -18.26
C PRO A 276 9.54 -3.00 -19.09
N LYS A 277 9.70 -4.16 -18.44
CA LYS A 277 10.05 -5.40 -19.15
C LYS A 277 8.86 -5.92 -19.95
N GLY A 278 9.12 -6.56 -21.10
CA GLY A 278 8.09 -7.22 -21.91
C GLY A 278 7.48 -6.39 -23.04
N ILE A 279 8.06 -5.21 -23.34
CA ILE A 279 7.73 -4.42 -24.52
C ILE A 279 8.73 -4.69 -25.65
N THR A 280 8.30 -4.56 -26.92
CA THR A 280 9.17 -4.82 -28.08
C THR A 280 10.13 -3.67 -28.36
N LYS A 281 9.79 -2.44 -27.97
CA LYS A 281 10.48 -1.19 -28.28
C LYS A 281 10.53 -0.86 -29.77
N ASP A 282 9.58 -1.38 -30.54
CA ASP A 282 9.43 -1.04 -31.97
C ASP A 282 8.98 0.42 -32.15
N ILE A 283 8.38 1.00 -31.10
CA ILE A 283 8.09 2.44 -30.96
C ILE A 283 8.81 2.95 -29.69
N THR A 284 9.19 4.22 -29.68
CA THR A 284 9.61 4.95 -28.47
C THR A 284 8.83 6.24 -28.37
N VAL A 285 8.01 6.37 -27.34
CA VAL A 285 7.32 7.63 -27.01
C VAL A 285 8.36 8.60 -26.44
N LEU A 286 8.48 9.78 -27.05
CA LEU A 286 9.46 10.82 -26.69
C LEU A 286 8.89 11.85 -25.75
N SER A 287 7.70 12.37 -26.03
CA SER A 287 7.07 13.40 -25.20
C SER A 287 5.56 13.41 -25.32
N PHE A 288 4.94 13.95 -24.31
CA PHE A 288 3.52 14.29 -24.23
C PHE A 288 3.38 15.80 -24.13
N LYS A 289 2.37 16.37 -24.77
CA LYS A 289 1.99 17.77 -24.64
C LYS A 289 0.47 17.89 -24.59
N LEU A 290 -0.02 18.64 -23.61
CA LEU A 290 -1.42 19.01 -23.53
C LEU A 290 -1.72 20.12 -24.55
N ASP A 291 -2.70 19.92 -25.41
CA ASP A 291 -3.05 20.87 -26.47
C ASP A 291 -4.08 21.90 -25.96
N GLY A 292 -3.77 23.18 -26.16
CA GLY A 292 -4.70 24.27 -25.87
C GLY A 292 -4.91 24.63 -24.41
N LYS A 293 -4.16 24.05 -23.46
CA LYS A 293 -4.24 24.37 -22.02
C LYS A 293 -2.86 24.61 -21.42
N GLN A 294 -2.84 25.44 -20.38
CA GLN A 294 -1.64 25.74 -19.60
C GLN A 294 -1.64 25.10 -18.21
N ASP A 295 -2.72 24.38 -17.87
CA ASP A 295 -2.88 23.64 -16.63
C ASP A 295 -3.53 22.29 -16.86
N ASN A 296 -3.54 21.42 -15.86
CA ASN A 296 -4.11 20.08 -15.91
C ASN A 296 -5.46 19.98 -15.20
N PHE A 297 -6.14 21.10 -14.98
CA PHE A 297 -7.45 21.15 -14.36
C PHE A 297 -8.54 21.18 -15.44
N PHE A 298 -9.48 20.26 -15.37
CA PHE A 298 -10.53 20.12 -16.37
C PHE A 298 -11.91 20.23 -15.72
N LYS A 299 -12.85 20.77 -16.47
CA LYS A 299 -14.27 20.51 -16.24
C LYS A 299 -14.64 19.25 -17.01
N ASN A 300 -15.55 18.46 -16.48
CA ASN A 300 -16.03 17.27 -17.19
C ASN A 300 -16.80 17.57 -18.51
N THR A 301 -17.11 18.85 -18.78
CA THR A 301 -17.65 19.32 -20.07
C THR A 301 -16.58 19.57 -21.12
N GLU A 302 -15.30 19.49 -20.76
CA GLU A 302 -14.16 19.66 -21.66
C GLU A 302 -13.70 18.30 -22.20
N LYS A 303 -12.93 18.34 -23.29
CA LYS A 303 -12.20 17.17 -23.79
C LYS A 303 -10.74 17.27 -23.41
N LEU A 304 -10.13 16.13 -23.14
CA LEU A 304 -8.68 16.00 -22.96
C LEU A 304 -8.03 15.91 -24.33
N ASN A 305 -7.50 17.03 -24.82
CA ASN A 305 -6.80 17.11 -26.10
C ASN A 305 -5.29 17.13 -25.83
N PHE A 306 -4.54 16.27 -26.48
CA PHE A 306 -3.11 16.15 -26.29
C PHE A 306 -2.41 15.62 -27.53
N SER A 307 -1.11 15.86 -27.60
CA SER A 307 -0.23 15.35 -28.66
C SER A 307 0.89 14.51 -28.07
N ILE A 308 1.26 13.46 -28.79
CA ILE A 308 2.36 12.57 -28.45
C ILE A 308 3.36 12.54 -29.58
N LYS A 309 4.62 12.82 -29.26
CA LYS A 309 5.75 12.67 -30.16
C LYS A 309 6.42 11.32 -29.93
N TRP A 310 6.66 10.57 -30.99
CA TRP A 310 7.20 9.22 -30.92
C TRP A 310 8.05 8.85 -32.13
N ASN A 311 9.01 7.96 -31.91
CA ASN A 311 9.89 7.39 -32.94
C ASN A 311 9.46 5.99 -33.31
N CYS A 312 9.56 5.67 -34.61
CA CYS A 312 9.33 4.33 -35.14
C CYS A 312 10.66 3.64 -35.47
N HIS A 313 10.92 2.47 -34.87
CA HIS A 313 12.17 1.73 -35.05
C HIS A 313 12.05 0.56 -36.03
N LYS A 314 10.81 0.21 -36.45
CA LYS A 314 10.48 -0.87 -37.37
C LYS A 314 9.30 -0.45 -38.23
N ASN A 315 9.23 -0.91 -39.47
CA ASN A 315 8.00 -0.72 -40.25
C ASN A 315 6.83 -1.41 -39.57
N LEU A 316 5.80 -0.67 -39.22
CA LEU A 316 4.63 -1.15 -38.50
C LEU A 316 3.36 -0.93 -39.32
N GLU A 317 2.41 -1.85 -39.19
CA GLU A 317 1.07 -1.77 -39.82
C GLU A 317 0.03 -2.17 -38.77
N ASN A 318 -1.15 -1.53 -38.83
CA ASN A 318 -2.33 -1.88 -38.03
C ASN A 318 -2.08 -1.93 -36.51
N PHE A 319 -1.59 -0.86 -35.96
CA PHE A 319 -1.39 -0.70 -34.50
C PHE A 319 -2.30 0.42 -33.94
N ARG A 320 -2.39 0.52 -32.62
CA ARG A 320 -3.26 1.48 -31.93
C ARG A 320 -2.54 2.17 -30.79
N PHE A 321 -2.99 3.38 -30.49
CA PHE A 321 -2.69 4.04 -29.23
C PHE A 321 -3.68 3.55 -28.17
N GLU A 322 -3.19 3.32 -26.95
CA GLU A 322 -3.94 2.88 -25.79
C GLU A 322 -3.78 3.90 -24.66
N LEU A 323 -4.89 4.28 -24.05
CA LEU A 323 -4.98 5.10 -22.86
C LEU A 323 -5.70 4.32 -21.78
N ALA A 324 -5.07 4.14 -20.62
CA ALA A 324 -5.70 3.58 -19.44
C ALA A 324 -5.67 4.60 -18.30
N LEU A 325 -6.78 4.72 -17.59
CA LEU A 325 -6.92 5.65 -16.47
C LEU A 325 -6.97 4.92 -15.14
N LYS A 326 -6.34 5.53 -14.15
CA LYS A 326 -6.44 5.17 -12.75
C LYS A 326 -6.96 6.36 -11.95
N ASN A 327 -7.69 6.10 -10.88
CA ASN A 327 -8.16 7.13 -9.97
C ASN A 327 -7.09 7.55 -8.95
N SER A 328 -7.43 8.46 -8.04
CA SER A 328 -6.54 8.94 -6.97
C SER A 328 -6.03 7.82 -6.05
N ASN A 329 -6.73 6.70 -5.98
CA ASN A 329 -6.37 5.52 -5.19
C ASN A 329 -5.52 4.50 -5.97
N ASP A 330 -5.07 4.85 -7.17
CA ASP A 330 -4.37 3.97 -8.12
C ASP A 330 -5.19 2.76 -8.61
N ASN A 331 -6.52 2.80 -8.41
CA ASN A 331 -7.42 1.78 -8.94
C ASN A 331 -7.66 2.03 -10.43
N PRO A 332 -7.60 0.99 -11.29
CA PRO A 332 -7.94 1.12 -12.69
C PRO A 332 -9.43 1.48 -12.84
N ILE A 333 -9.72 2.48 -13.70
CA ILE A 333 -11.07 2.93 -13.99
C ILE A 333 -11.54 2.36 -15.32
N GLY A 334 -10.66 2.35 -16.32
CA GLY A 334 -10.96 1.90 -17.66
C GLY A 334 -9.83 2.18 -18.63
N PHE A 335 -10.03 1.75 -19.86
CA PHE A 335 -9.09 1.96 -20.94
C PHE A 335 -9.84 2.33 -22.23
N ALA A 336 -9.14 2.99 -23.15
CA ALA A 336 -9.62 3.38 -24.46
C ALA A 336 -8.54 3.12 -25.52
N PHE A 337 -8.97 2.75 -26.71
CA PHE A 337 -8.11 2.63 -27.88
C PHE A 337 -8.41 3.75 -28.87
N SER A 338 -7.38 4.20 -29.59
CA SER A 338 -7.56 5.02 -30.79
C SER A 338 -8.10 4.19 -31.94
N ASN A 339 -8.49 4.87 -33.03
CA ASN A 339 -8.58 4.23 -34.31
C ASN A 339 -7.26 3.58 -34.70
N VAL A 340 -7.32 2.60 -35.61
CA VAL A 340 -6.14 1.91 -36.13
C VAL A 340 -5.24 2.91 -36.86
N ILE A 341 -3.96 2.90 -36.56
CA ILE A 341 -2.91 3.59 -37.32
C ILE A 341 -2.43 2.58 -38.36
N GLU A 342 -2.71 2.86 -39.63
CA GLU A 342 -2.50 1.89 -40.71
C GLU A 342 -1.03 1.58 -40.93
N LYS A 343 -0.15 2.62 -40.95
CA LYS A 343 1.27 2.46 -41.28
C LYS A 343 2.17 3.43 -40.51
N ALA A 344 3.36 2.95 -40.16
CA ALA A 344 4.47 3.80 -39.71
C ALA A 344 5.79 3.25 -40.26
N GLU A 345 6.65 4.13 -40.73
CA GLU A 345 7.91 3.78 -41.38
C GLU A 345 9.08 3.86 -40.39
N LYS A 346 9.98 2.89 -40.51
CA LYS A 346 11.22 2.84 -39.73
C LYS A 346 12.03 4.13 -39.88
N GLY A 347 12.54 4.63 -38.75
CA GLY A 347 13.42 5.80 -38.66
C GLY A 347 12.69 7.15 -38.72
N LYS A 348 11.38 7.16 -38.87
CA LYS A 348 10.58 8.40 -38.83
C LYS A 348 10.11 8.74 -37.42
N THR A 349 10.02 10.05 -37.18
CA THR A 349 9.41 10.64 -35.99
C THR A 349 8.04 11.17 -36.34
N TYR A 350 7.06 10.85 -35.53
CA TYR A 350 5.68 11.26 -35.69
C TYR A 350 5.21 12.13 -34.51
N THR A 351 4.29 13.02 -34.78
CA THR A 351 3.49 13.70 -33.76
C THR A 351 2.03 13.41 -34.05
N THR A 352 1.36 12.75 -33.11
CA THR A 352 -0.05 12.35 -33.27
C THR A 352 -0.88 13.08 -32.22
N HIS A 353 -2.00 13.66 -32.66
CA HIS A 353 -2.96 14.36 -31.81
C HIS A 353 -4.11 13.46 -31.43
N PHE A 354 -4.51 13.52 -30.18
CA PHE A 354 -5.60 12.72 -29.63
C PHE A 354 -6.61 13.63 -28.93
N SER A 355 -7.87 13.21 -28.98
CA SER A 355 -8.97 13.84 -28.25
C SER A 355 -9.72 12.77 -27.47
N PHE A 356 -9.80 12.90 -26.16
CA PHE A 356 -10.46 11.94 -25.29
C PHE A 356 -11.59 12.61 -24.53
N ASP A 357 -12.77 11.98 -24.55
CA ASP A 357 -13.95 12.47 -23.84
C ASP A 357 -13.88 12.09 -22.35
N ILE A 358 -13.87 13.09 -21.49
CA ILE A 358 -13.81 12.96 -20.03
C ILE A 358 -15.14 13.28 -19.35
N SER A 359 -16.24 13.41 -20.10
CA SER A 359 -17.54 13.83 -19.58
C SER A 359 -18.14 12.92 -18.51
N ASN A 360 -17.76 11.63 -18.55
CA ASN A 360 -18.20 10.63 -17.59
C ASN A 360 -17.31 10.54 -16.33
N LEU A 361 -16.19 11.27 -16.28
CA LEU A 361 -15.31 11.28 -15.13
C LEU A 361 -15.83 12.22 -14.04
N GLN A 362 -15.78 11.78 -12.79
CA GLN A 362 -16.21 12.58 -11.65
C GLN A 362 -15.09 13.51 -11.15
N LYS A 363 -15.45 14.41 -10.23
CA LYS A 363 -14.50 15.32 -9.57
C LYS A 363 -13.49 14.52 -8.76
N GLU A 364 -12.33 14.27 -9.34
CA GLU A 364 -11.23 13.52 -8.74
C GLU A 364 -9.93 13.77 -9.50
N LYS A 365 -8.79 13.33 -8.94
CA LYS A 365 -7.50 13.26 -9.63
C LYS A 365 -7.37 11.94 -10.36
N TYR A 366 -6.88 12.01 -11.58
CA TYR A 366 -6.66 10.86 -12.45
C TYR A 366 -5.20 10.80 -12.88
N SER A 367 -4.68 9.59 -13.02
CA SER A 367 -3.41 9.32 -13.66
C SER A 367 -3.63 8.50 -14.92
N ALA A 368 -2.96 8.89 -15.99
CA ALA A 368 -3.02 8.22 -17.27
C ALA A 368 -1.77 7.37 -17.51
N ARG A 369 -1.97 6.12 -17.89
CA ARG A 369 -0.98 5.28 -18.56
C ARG A 369 -1.31 5.29 -20.04
N PHE A 370 -0.31 5.41 -20.89
CA PHE A 370 -0.53 5.29 -22.33
C PHE A 370 0.63 4.66 -23.07
N GLY A 371 0.37 4.21 -24.28
CA GLY A 371 1.36 3.60 -25.15
C GLY A 371 0.77 3.16 -26.47
N PHE A 372 1.54 2.37 -27.19
CA PHE A 372 1.15 1.78 -28.48
C PHE A 372 1.13 0.27 -28.36
N SER A 373 0.12 -0.33 -28.95
CA SER A 373 -0.04 -1.78 -28.97
C SER A 373 -0.47 -2.28 -30.34
N GLN A 374 -0.15 -3.55 -30.61
CA GLN A 374 -0.54 -4.26 -31.83
C GLN A 374 -1.04 -5.66 -31.45
N THR A 375 -2.02 -6.18 -32.18
CA THR A 375 -2.46 -7.56 -32.02
C THR A 375 -1.59 -8.48 -32.85
N ASP A 376 -1.02 -9.52 -32.24
CA ASP A 376 -0.24 -10.52 -32.97
C ASP A 376 -1.14 -11.48 -33.79
N SER A 377 -0.50 -12.38 -34.54
CA SER A 377 -1.20 -13.37 -35.34
C SER A 377 -2.03 -14.39 -34.54
N MET A 378 -1.81 -14.46 -33.22
CA MET A 378 -2.54 -15.34 -32.29
C MET A 378 -3.64 -14.60 -31.54
N GLY A 379 -3.84 -13.31 -31.82
CA GLY A 379 -4.84 -12.48 -31.15
C GLY A 379 -4.40 -11.86 -29.83
N ASN A 380 -3.13 -12.00 -29.44
CA ASN A 380 -2.61 -11.42 -28.21
C ASN A 380 -2.23 -9.95 -28.41
N ASN A 381 -2.42 -9.14 -27.37
CA ASN A 381 -1.99 -7.75 -27.37
C ASN A 381 -0.48 -7.64 -27.04
N VAL A 382 0.29 -7.09 -27.97
CA VAL A 382 1.73 -6.87 -27.85
C VAL A 382 2.00 -5.37 -27.69
N TYR A 383 2.63 -4.99 -26.59
CA TYR A 383 3.00 -3.60 -26.36
C TYR A 383 4.27 -3.22 -27.12
N LEU A 384 4.15 -2.20 -27.97
CA LEU A 384 5.27 -1.65 -28.73
C LEU A 384 6.09 -0.67 -27.89
N ASP A 385 5.43 0.17 -27.12
CA ASP A 385 5.95 1.01 -26.01
C ASP A 385 4.80 1.39 -25.08
N TYR A 386 5.06 1.51 -23.77
CA TYR A 386 4.11 2.16 -22.88
C TYR A 386 4.81 2.84 -21.69
N ILE A 387 4.12 3.83 -21.13
CA ILE A 387 4.57 4.61 -20.00
C ILE A 387 3.47 4.57 -18.93
N ASP A 388 3.81 4.04 -17.75
CA ASP A 388 2.90 4.09 -16.61
C ASP A 388 2.99 5.48 -15.96
N ARG A 389 1.85 6.01 -15.49
CA ARG A 389 1.73 7.37 -14.91
C ARG A 389 2.34 8.46 -15.78
N ALA A 390 2.09 8.39 -17.07
CA ALA A 390 2.66 9.30 -18.04
C ALA A 390 2.16 10.74 -17.88
N PHE A 391 0.94 10.91 -17.36
CA PHE A 391 0.28 12.21 -17.22
C PHE A 391 -0.75 12.14 -16.10
N CYS A 392 -0.89 13.25 -15.34
CA CYS A 392 -1.92 13.41 -14.31
C CYS A 392 -2.78 14.62 -14.59
N PHE A 393 -4.08 14.53 -14.31
CA PHE A 393 -5.03 15.64 -14.43
C PHE A 393 -6.10 15.57 -13.34
N GLU A 394 -6.80 16.67 -13.12
CA GLU A 394 -7.86 16.76 -12.11
C GLU A 394 -9.15 17.31 -12.71
N ILE A 395 -10.25 16.62 -12.48
CA ILE A 395 -11.58 17.14 -12.75
C ILE A 395 -12.00 18.01 -11.55
N ILE A 396 -12.09 19.34 -11.75
CA ILE A 396 -12.38 20.30 -10.67
C ILE A 396 -13.87 20.62 -10.54
N LYS A 397 -14.67 20.38 -11.57
CA LYS A 397 -16.12 20.61 -11.58
C LYS A 397 -16.81 19.51 -12.35
N ASP A 398 -17.68 18.78 -11.67
CA ASP A 398 -18.66 17.91 -12.30
C ASP A 398 -19.92 18.72 -12.64
N GLY A 399 -20.57 18.42 -13.75
CA GLY A 399 -21.82 19.05 -14.17
C GLY A 399 -23.00 18.72 -13.26
N TYR A 400 -22.83 17.91 -12.22
CA TYR A 400 -23.85 17.45 -11.30
C TYR A 400 -23.66 18.02 -9.90
N ASN A 401 -24.61 18.83 -9.47
CA ASN A 401 -24.72 19.30 -8.09
C ASN A 401 -25.36 18.20 -7.22
N PHE A 402 -24.61 17.17 -6.85
CA PHE A 402 -25.03 16.37 -5.72
C PHE A 402 -24.85 17.21 -4.45
N LYS A 403 -25.96 17.70 -3.89
CA LYS A 403 -25.98 18.44 -2.61
C LYS A 403 -25.45 17.64 -1.41
N ASN A 404 -25.05 16.39 -1.59
CA ASN A 404 -24.56 15.50 -0.55
C ASN A 404 -23.07 15.19 -0.72
N LYS A 405 -22.30 15.45 0.32
CA LYS A 405 -20.85 15.37 0.51
C LYS A 405 -20.17 13.99 0.29
N LYS A 406 -20.78 13.03 -0.41
CA LYS A 406 -20.27 11.64 -0.50
C LYS A 406 -20.12 11.13 -1.93
N SER A 407 -19.69 11.97 -2.87
CA SER A 407 -19.44 11.52 -4.27
C SER A 407 -18.42 10.38 -4.38
N LEU A 408 -17.46 10.33 -3.48
CA LEU A 408 -16.45 9.24 -3.40
C LEU A 408 -17.02 7.83 -3.14
N TYR A 409 -18.25 7.74 -2.60
CA TYR A 409 -18.91 6.44 -2.36
C TYR A 409 -19.51 5.81 -3.64
N TRP A 410 -19.68 6.59 -4.72
CA TRP A 410 -20.39 6.16 -5.92
C TRP A 410 -19.47 5.78 -7.09
N GLY A 411 -18.16 5.81 -6.89
CA GLY A 411 -17.15 5.48 -7.91
C GLY A 411 -16.68 6.70 -8.72
N SER A 412 -15.65 6.47 -9.53
CA SER A 412 -14.93 7.51 -10.28
C SER A 412 -15.55 7.83 -11.64
N VAL A 413 -16.57 7.09 -12.07
CA VAL A 413 -17.23 7.23 -13.39
C VAL A 413 -18.74 7.30 -13.22
N LYS A 414 -19.38 8.28 -13.86
CA LYS A 414 -20.82 8.34 -13.99
C LYS A 414 -21.27 7.36 -15.08
N LEU A 415 -22.18 6.46 -14.74
CA LEU A 415 -22.86 5.61 -15.73
C LEU A 415 -23.91 6.44 -16.50
N ASN A 416 -24.33 5.93 -17.65
CA ASN A 416 -25.40 6.55 -18.44
C ASN A 416 -26.69 6.60 -17.64
N ASP A 417 -27.53 7.62 -17.93
CA ASP A 417 -28.83 7.76 -17.28
C ASP A 417 -29.73 6.57 -17.60
N ILE A 418 -30.51 6.12 -16.58
CA ILE A 418 -31.48 5.05 -16.76
C ILE A 418 -32.72 5.63 -17.45
N THR A 419 -33.12 5.06 -18.59
CA THR A 419 -34.36 5.42 -19.28
C THR A 419 -35.52 4.66 -18.64
N LEU A 420 -36.52 5.39 -18.13
CA LEU A 420 -37.73 4.82 -17.57
C LEU A 420 -38.77 4.65 -18.70
N PHE A 421 -39.29 3.45 -18.83
CA PHE A 421 -40.49 3.16 -19.65
C PHE A 421 -41.61 2.74 -18.71
N THR A 422 -42.73 3.47 -18.74
CA THR A 422 -43.94 3.08 -18.02
C THR A 422 -44.92 2.50 -19.04
N GLU A 423 -45.21 1.20 -18.95
CA GLU A 423 -46.36 0.63 -19.66
C GLU A 423 -47.62 1.03 -18.88
N ASN A 424 -48.51 1.79 -19.51
CA ASN A 424 -49.85 2.02 -18.96
C ASN A 424 -50.66 0.73 -19.17
N SER A 425 -51.01 0.08 -18.06
CA SER A 425 -51.94 -1.07 -18.02
C SER A 425 -53.36 -0.65 -18.26
#